data_0a632012ebe37b06223f0b4ad82ab3d8
#
_entry.id   0a632012ebe37b06223f0b4ad82ab3d8
#
_cell.length_a   1.000
_cell.length_b   1.000
_cell.length_c   1.000
_cell.angle_alpha   90.00
_cell.angle_beta   90.00
_cell.angle_gamma   90.00
#
_symmetry.space_group_name_H-M   'P 1'
#
loop_
_entity.id
_entity.type
_entity.pdbx_description
1 polymer ?
#
loop_
_entity_poly.entity_id
_entity_poly.type
_entity_poly.pdbx_seq_one_letter_code
_entity_poly.pdbx_strand_id
1 'polypeptide(L)'
;MKIIGFENSSAVDANWIAAYGAPFPTRDDCIGAIEFPLEVLLGRFLPYVREGFPLLNNLKAKPAMLTVGMKDRAIAPDMQIADFRGAWPDRPIVKLPEAGHFSQEDAPGTIMSLIQAFVQST
;
A
#
# COMPACT_ATOMS: atom_id res chain seq x y z
N MET A 1 8.92 -9.89 -9.93
CA MET A 1 9.00 -8.52 -9.36
C MET A 1 9.08 -7.39 -10.38
N LYS A 2 9.45 -7.62 -11.63
CA LYS A 2 9.51 -6.56 -12.65
C LYS A 2 8.15 -5.94 -13.06
N ILE A 3 7.02 -6.57 -12.76
CA ILE A 3 5.68 -6.07 -13.15
C ILE A 3 5.11 -5.12 -12.09
N ILE A 4 5.33 -5.41 -10.81
CA ILE A 4 4.88 -4.62 -9.67
C ILE A 4 6.09 -3.99 -8.93
N GLY A 5 7.26 -3.95 -9.57
CA GLY A 5 8.52 -3.64 -8.92
C GLY A 5 8.64 -2.19 -8.43
N PHE A 6 9.73 -1.94 -7.73
CA PHE A 6 10.13 -0.61 -7.30
C PHE A 6 10.49 0.25 -8.51
N GLU A 7 10.12 1.51 -8.48
CA GLU A 7 10.61 2.49 -9.44
C GLU A 7 12.08 2.84 -9.14
N ASN A 8 12.45 2.80 -7.86
CA ASN A 8 13.83 3.01 -7.41
C ASN A 8 14.54 1.70 -7.10
N SER A 9 15.00 0.98 -8.12
CA SER A 9 15.72 -0.29 -7.97
C SER A 9 17.11 -0.16 -7.29
N SER A 10 17.65 1.05 -7.15
CA SER A 10 18.94 1.28 -6.47
C SER A 10 18.90 1.01 -4.96
N ALA A 11 17.70 0.98 -4.37
CA ALA A 11 17.50 0.61 -2.98
C ALA A 11 17.63 -0.91 -2.72
N VAL A 12 17.61 -1.75 -3.78
CA VAL A 12 17.63 -3.20 -3.66
C VAL A 12 19.08 -3.70 -3.62
N ASP A 13 19.65 -3.74 -2.44
CA ASP A 13 20.97 -4.30 -2.16
C ASP A 13 20.87 -5.67 -1.45
N ALA A 14 22.02 -6.23 -1.09
CA ALA A 14 22.10 -7.52 -0.39
C ALA A 14 21.42 -7.49 0.99
N ASN A 15 21.51 -6.38 1.71
CA ASN A 15 20.86 -6.20 3.02
C ASN A 15 19.34 -6.16 2.86
N TRP A 16 18.85 -5.43 1.86
CA TRP A 16 17.44 -5.38 1.52
C TRP A 16 16.90 -6.77 1.22
N ILE A 17 17.59 -7.54 0.35
CA ILE A 17 17.20 -8.90 -0.01
C ILE A 17 17.19 -9.80 1.24
N ALA A 18 18.20 -9.71 2.11
CA ALA A 18 18.28 -10.48 3.33
C ALA A 18 17.14 -10.13 4.31
N ALA A 19 16.85 -8.84 4.48
CA ALA A 19 15.77 -8.37 5.37
C ALA A 19 14.39 -8.86 4.91
N TYR A 20 14.08 -8.73 3.62
CA TYR A 20 12.81 -9.21 3.07
C TYR A 20 12.72 -10.73 2.95
N GLY A 21 13.86 -11.43 2.86
CA GLY A 21 13.92 -12.90 2.87
C GLY A 21 13.86 -13.52 4.26
N ALA A 22 14.23 -12.77 5.30
CA ALA A 22 14.33 -13.32 6.66
C ALA A 22 13.05 -14.00 7.20
N PRO A 23 11.82 -13.52 6.91
CA PRO A 23 10.60 -14.20 7.34
C PRO A 23 10.32 -15.51 6.58
N PHE A 24 11.06 -15.83 5.53
CA PHE A 24 10.80 -16.93 4.60
C PHE A 24 12.01 -17.89 4.49
N PRO A 25 12.46 -18.52 5.60
CA PRO A 25 13.65 -19.37 5.59
C PRO A 25 13.46 -20.64 4.77
N THR A 26 12.23 -21.11 4.58
CA THR A 26 11.90 -22.28 3.76
C THR A 26 10.87 -21.94 2.69
N ARG A 27 10.68 -22.84 1.73
CA ARG A 27 9.64 -22.68 0.69
C ARG A 27 8.23 -22.65 1.29
N ASP A 28 7.99 -23.41 2.34
CA ASP A 28 6.67 -23.51 2.96
C ASP A 28 6.30 -22.21 3.69
N ASP A 29 7.30 -21.48 4.18
CA ASP A 29 7.08 -20.16 4.80
C ASP A 29 6.63 -19.11 3.77
N CYS A 30 6.88 -19.33 2.47
CA CYS A 30 6.46 -18.43 1.40
C CYS A 30 4.97 -18.49 1.06
N ILE A 31 4.18 -19.41 1.66
CA ILE A 31 2.79 -19.67 1.26
C ILE A 31 1.93 -18.40 1.35
N GLY A 32 2.10 -17.61 2.40
CA GLY A 32 1.36 -16.36 2.57
C GLY A 32 1.71 -15.31 1.50
N ALA A 33 2.97 -15.23 1.10
CA ALA A 33 3.44 -14.33 0.06
C ALA A 33 2.92 -14.72 -1.34
N ILE A 34 2.56 -15.99 -1.55
CA ILE A 34 2.00 -16.52 -2.79
C ILE A 34 0.47 -16.41 -2.76
N GLU A 35 -0.17 -16.86 -1.67
CA GLU A 35 -1.63 -16.90 -1.56
C GLU A 35 -2.26 -15.50 -1.51
N PHE A 36 -1.63 -14.54 -0.83
CA PHE A 36 -2.19 -13.18 -0.74
C PHE A 36 -2.44 -12.53 -2.10
N PRO A 37 -1.50 -12.47 -3.05
CA PRO A 37 -1.77 -11.97 -4.40
C PRO A 37 -2.82 -12.80 -5.16
N LEU A 38 -2.89 -14.11 -4.94
CA LEU A 38 -3.91 -14.96 -5.55
C LEU A 38 -5.31 -14.68 -4.99
N GLU A 39 -5.44 -14.44 -3.68
CA GLU A 39 -6.71 -14.03 -3.07
C GLU A 39 -7.25 -12.74 -3.71
N VAL A 40 -6.35 -11.77 -3.94
CA VAL A 40 -6.70 -10.51 -4.60
C VAL A 40 -7.10 -10.75 -6.06
N LEU A 41 -6.29 -11.49 -6.82
CA LEU A 41 -6.54 -11.78 -8.24
C LEU A 41 -7.84 -12.53 -8.47
N LEU A 42 -8.15 -13.50 -7.61
CA LEU A 42 -9.34 -14.36 -7.71
C LEU A 42 -10.57 -13.75 -7.01
N GLY A 43 -10.43 -12.62 -6.33
CA GLY A 43 -11.52 -11.94 -5.64
C GLY A 43 -12.11 -12.71 -4.45
N ARG A 44 -11.41 -13.73 -3.94
CA ARG A 44 -11.89 -14.57 -2.83
C ARG A 44 -12.08 -13.79 -1.52
N PHE A 45 -11.39 -12.66 -1.35
CA PHE A 45 -11.54 -11.77 -0.21
C PHE A 45 -12.80 -10.90 -0.25
N LEU A 46 -13.46 -10.74 -1.41
CA LEU A 46 -14.59 -9.82 -1.60
C LEU A 46 -15.78 -10.03 -0.66
N PRO A 47 -16.18 -11.26 -0.29
CA PRO A 47 -17.24 -11.46 0.70
C PRO A 47 -16.93 -10.82 2.04
N TYR A 48 -15.70 -10.98 2.54
CA TYR A 48 -15.25 -10.41 3.82
C TYR A 48 -15.21 -8.88 3.78
N VAL A 49 -14.76 -8.31 2.66
CA VAL A 49 -14.79 -6.85 2.45
C VAL A 49 -16.23 -6.33 2.51
N ARG A 50 -17.18 -7.02 1.86
CA ARG A 50 -18.60 -6.62 1.86
C ARG A 50 -19.20 -6.65 3.26
N GLU A 51 -18.88 -7.65 4.06
CA GLU A 51 -19.29 -7.71 5.48
C GLU A 51 -18.73 -6.55 6.31
N GLY A 52 -17.54 -6.07 5.96
CA GLY A 52 -16.88 -4.93 6.62
C GLY A 52 -17.44 -3.57 6.23
N PHE A 53 -18.10 -3.41 5.08
CA PHE A 53 -18.60 -2.11 4.62
C PHE A 53 -19.46 -1.33 5.61
N PRO A 54 -20.41 -1.94 6.35
CA PRO A 54 -21.17 -1.22 7.37
C PRO A 54 -20.31 -0.58 8.46
N LEU A 55 -19.15 -1.20 8.74
CA LEU A 55 -18.20 -0.72 9.76
C LEU A 55 -17.38 0.47 9.30
N LEU A 56 -17.34 0.75 7.98
CA LEU A 56 -16.60 1.88 7.42
C LEU A 56 -17.04 3.22 8.02
N ASN A 57 -18.31 3.36 8.38
CA ASN A 57 -18.82 4.57 9.03
C ASN A 57 -18.12 4.86 10.37
N ASN A 58 -17.67 3.83 11.10
CA ASN A 58 -16.92 4.00 12.35
C ASN A 58 -15.51 4.58 12.09
N LEU A 59 -14.96 4.38 10.88
CA LEU A 59 -13.67 4.88 10.48
C LEU A 59 -13.74 6.29 9.87
N LYS A 60 -14.88 6.69 9.29
CA LYS A 60 -15.03 8.00 8.65
C LYS A 60 -14.78 9.19 9.58
N ALA A 61 -15.06 9.02 10.87
CA ALA A 61 -14.80 10.03 11.89
C ALA A 61 -13.33 10.14 12.31
N LYS A 62 -12.51 9.15 11.96
CA LYS A 62 -11.09 9.13 12.30
C LYS A 62 -10.28 10.01 11.36
N PRO A 63 -9.15 10.56 11.82
CA PRO A 63 -8.18 11.17 10.91
C PRO A 63 -7.76 10.18 9.83
N ALA A 64 -7.65 10.67 8.61
CA ALA A 64 -7.23 9.87 7.46
C ALA A 64 -6.44 10.70 6.46
N MET A 65 -5.48 10.10 5.81
CA MET A 65 -4.71 10.66 4.72
C MET A 65 -4.36 9.54 3.73
N LEU A 66 -4.49 9.81 2.44
CA LEU A 66 -4.00 8.91 1.40
C LEU A 66 -2.64 9.40 0.90
N THR A 67 -1.67 8.50 0.85
CA THR A 67 -0.44 8.68 0.08
C THR A 67 -0.43 7.68 -1.06
N VAL A 68 -0.33 8.14 -2.30
CA VAL A 68 -0.46 7.29 -3.49
C VAL A 68 0.71 7.47 -4.45
N GLY A 69 1.32 6.35 -4.86
CA GLY A 69 2.34 6.31 -5.90
C GLY A 69 1.71 6.43 -7.29
N MET A 70 2.08 7.47 -8.05
CA MET A 70 1.47 7.76 -9.36
C MET A 70 1.95 6.82 -10.47
N LYS A 71 2.98 6.02 -10.23
CA LYS A 71 3.48 4.97 -11.13
C LYS A 71 3.03 3.57 -10.72
N ASP A 72 2.05 3.45 -9.81
CA ASP A 72 1.53 2.14 -9.39
C ASP A 72 0.89 1.41 -10.57
N ARG A 73 1.43 0.23 -10.86
CA ARG A 73 0.98 -0.67 -11.95
C ARG A 73 0.13 -1.83 -11.46
N ALA A 74 0.03 -2.02 -10.16
CA ALA A 74 -0.81 -3.05 -9.55
C ALA A 74 -2.24 -2.54 -9.32
N ILE A 75 -2.37 -1.34 -8.76
CA ILE A 75 -3.66 -0.70 -8.50
C ILE A 75 -3.60 0.71 -9.09
N ALA A 76 -4.45 0.98 -10.09
CA ALA A 76 -4.47 2.26 -10.77
C ALA A 76 -4.61 3.43 -9.77
N PRO A 77 -3.71 4.44 -9.81
CA PRO A 77 -3.74 5.55 -8.86
C PRO A 77 -5.07 6.31 -8.83
N ASP A 78 -5.69 6.52 -9.99
CA ASP A 78 -6.97 7.21 -10.07
C ASP A 78 -8.10 6.42 -9.39
N MET A 79 -8.06 5.10 -9.44
CA MET A 79 -9.00 4.23 -8.73
C MET A 79 -8.82 4.36 -7.20
N GLN A 80 -7.57 4.29 -6.72
CA GLN A 80 -7.26 4.47 -5.29
C GLN A 80 -7.76 5.85 -4.79
N ILE A 81 -7.54 6.90 -5.58
CA ILE A 81 -7.99 8.26 -5.27
C ILE A 81 -9.51 8.34 -5.24
N ALA A 82 -10.20 7.76 -6.22
CA ALA A 82 -11.66 7.76 -6.29
C ALA A 82 -12.28 7.01 -5.09
N ASP A 83 -11.76 5.84 -4.76
CA ASP A 83 -12.24 5.03 -3.64
C ASP A 83 -12.03 5.77 -2.30
N PHE A 84 -10.85 6.37 -2.11
CA PHE A 84 -10.58 7.17 -0.92
C PHE A 84 -11.51 8.38 -0.81
N ARG A 85 -11.73 9.11 -1.91
CA ARG A 85 -12.67 10.25 -1.94
C ARG A 85 -14.11 9.83 -1.66
N GLY A 86 -14.51 8.64 -2.07
CA GLY A 86 -15.83 8.08 -1.75
C GLY A 86 -16.05 7.88 -0.25
N ALA A 87 -15.00 7.51 0.48
CA ALA A 87 -15.05 7.31 1.92
C ALA A 87 -14.74 8.59 2.71
N TRP A 88 -13.77 9.40 2.26
CA TRP A 88 -13.24 10.60 2.93
C TRP A 88 -13.09 11.77 1.93
N PRO A 89 -14.19 12.44 1.55
CA PRO A 89 -14.17 13.45 0.47
C PRO A 89 -13.22 14.62 0.75
N ASP A 90 -13.10 15.04 2.02
CA ASP A 90 -12.36 16.24 2.40
C ASP A 90 -10.99 15.96 3.02
N ARG A 91 -10.56 14.69 3.06
CA ARG A 91 -9.27 14.33 3.66
C ARG A 91 -8.11 14.52 2.68
N PRO A 92 -6.88 14.80 3.18
CA PRO A 92 -5.73 15.05 2.33
C PRO A 92 -5.35 13.84 1.46
N ILE A 93 -4.92 14.13 0.24
CA ILE A 93 -4.31 13.16 -0.67
C ILE A 93 -2.95 13.70 -1.10
N VAL A 94 -1.91 12.93 -0.86
CA VAL A 94 -0.54 13.24 -1.29
C VAL A 94 -0.17 12.31 -2.44
N LYS A 95 0.07 12.89 -3.61
CA LYS A 95 0.51 12.18 -4.81
C LYS A 95 2.03 12.13 -4.84
N LEU A 96 2.60 10.95 -5.01
CA LEU A 96 4.04 10.71 -5.16
C LEU A 96 4.34 10.43 -6.64
N PRO A 97 4.77 11.44 -7.43
CA PRO A 97 4.86 11.31 -8.90
C PRO A 97 5.81 10.23 -9.36
N GLU A 98 6.88 9.97 -8.60
CA GLU A 98 7.95 9.04 -8.97
C GLU A 98 7.85 7.68 -8.27
N ALA A 99 6.89 7.47 -7.36
CA ALA A 99 6.71 6.23 -6.64
C ALA A 99 5.71 5.30 -7.33
N GLY A 100 5.97 3.99 -7.23
CA GLY A 100 5.08 2.92 -7.69
C GLY A 100 4.28 2.28 -6.56
N HIS A 101 4.00 0.98 -6.72
CA HIS A 101 3.21 0.20 -5.76
C HIS A 101 3.86 0.11 -4.38
N PHE A 102 5.16 -0.04 -4.34
CA PHE A 102 5.95 -0.06 -3.09
C PHE A 102 6.48 1.34 -2.76
N SER A 103 5.56 2.27 -2.58
CA SER A 103 5.88 3.69 -2.37
C SER A 103 6.78 3.93 -1.16
N GLN A 104 6.73 3.07 -0.13
CA GLN A 104 7.60 3.11 1.03
C GLN A 104 9.08 2.83 0.68
N GLU A 105 9.34 2.09 -0.40
CA GLU A 105 10.67 1.80 -0.90
C GLU A 105 11.16 2.87 -1.88
N ASP A 106 10.22 3.42 -2.67
CA ASP A 106 10.53 4.44 -3.66
C ASP A 106 10.75 5.83 -3.04
N ALA A 107 10.03 6.14 -1.95
CA ALA A 107 10.03 7.46 -1.32
C ALA A 107 10.05 7.40 0.22
N PRO A 108 10.97 6.64 0.86
CA PRO A 108 10.94 6.40 2.30
C PRO A 108 11.01 7.68 3.14
N GLY A 109 11.88 8.62 2.77
CA GLY A 109 12.02 9.89 3.49
C GLY A 109 10.77 10.76 3.44
N THR A 110 10.12 10.82 2.28
CA THR A 110 8.86 11.56 2.11
C THR A 110 7.74 10.91 2.92
N ILE A 111 7.59 9.59 2.84
CA ILE A 111 6.59 8.83 3.60
C ILE A 111 6.78 9.03 5.11
N MET A 112 8.01 8.94 5.61
CA MET A 112 8.31 9.17 7.03
C MET A 112 7.91 10.58 7.47
N SER A 113 8.25 11.61 6.69
CA SER A 113 7.89 12.99 6.99
C SER A 113 6.37 13.21 7.01
N LEU A 114 5.65 12.59 6.09
CA LEU A 114 4.19 12.65 6.03
C LEU A 114 3.55 11.96 7.24
N ILE A 115 4.05 10.79 7.67
CA ILE A 115 3.58 10.10 8.87
C ILE A 115 3.80 10.97 10.10
N GLN A 116 4.99 11.55 10.25
CA GLN A 116 5.29 12.43 11.39
C GLN A 116 4.36 13.65 11.44
N ALA A 117 4.19 14.33 10.31
CA ALA A 117 3.29 15.49 10.22
C ALA A 117 1.83 15.10 10.52
N PHE A 118 1.37 13.97 10.00
CA PHE A 118 0.02 13.47 10.23
C PHE A 118 -0.22 13.17 11.71
N VAL A 119 0.67 12.43 12.37
CA VAL A 119 0.54 12.09 13.79
C VAL A 119 0.57 13.34 14.67
N GLN A 120 1.37 14.36 14.32
CA GLN A 120 1.43 15.61 15.09
C GLN A 120 0.20 16.51 14.89
N SER A 121 -0.55 16.32 13.81
CA SER A 121 -1.73 17.13 13.48
C SER A 121 -3.05 16.54 13.95
N THR A 122 -3.04 15.32 14.50
CA THR A 122 -4.22 14.57 14.93
C THR A 122 -4.24 14.36 16.43
#